data_d850fe61676466663ac8af69905ee827
#
_entry.id   d850fe61676466663ac8af69905ee827
#
_cell.length_a   1.000
_cell.length_b   1.000
_cell.length_c   1.000
_cell.angle_alpha   90.00
_cell.angle_beta   90.00
_cell.angle_gamma   90.00
#
_symmetry.space_group_name_H-M   'P 1'
#
loop_
_entity.id
_entity.type
_entity.pdbx_description
1 polymer ?
#
loop_
_entity_poly.entity_id
_entity_poly.type
_entity_poly.pdbx_seq_one_letter_code
_entity_poly.pdbx_strand_id
1 'polypeptide(L)'
;VSPIGSHYSGWRYDDEKIRGFGHSFISGAGCWEQGGQVSILPVTGSIGPGGDFDTADAKNFNHKTYAASYTHDGEIGQAGYYKVRLTSYGGIDAEATARTRAAAERYTFSQRQGEGHVLVNVGQANERHSVIGSVVEVVGDRVVEGKLVTKSFCGGHQYTTWFRIEFDRPFKAHGTWGEGGGLPGARHSMEGEQKPNGAWLSFDLAKGQSVTAVSAISHVDAEGARTNLRAEGMQGGALLGFDRMRALSQQSWREQLAR
;
A
#
# COMPACT_ATOMS: atom_id res chain seq x y z
N VAL A 1 8.47 3.37 -2.56
CA VAL A 1 7.69 2.62 -1.56
C VAL A 1 8.59 2.26 -0.41
N SER A 2 8.12 2.45 0.82
CA SER A 2 8.84 2.11 2.05
C SER A 2 7.87 1.60 3.11
N PRO A 3 8.30 0.73 4.03
CA PRO A 3 7.49 0.38 5.20
C PRO A 3 7.10 1.62 6.01
N ILE A 4 5.89 1.64 6.51
CA ILE A 4 5.40 2.64 7.45
C ILE A 4 5.56 2.09 8.86
N GLY A 5 6.53 2.62 9.58
CA GLY A 5 6.78 2.30 10.98
C GLY A 5 6.29 3.36 11.95
N SER A 6 7.06 3.65 12.96
CA SER A 6 6.76 4.64 14.00
C SER A 6 7.32 6.03 13.68
N HIS A 7 8.12 6.19 12.63
CA HIS A 7 8.87 7.40 12.33
C HIS A 7 8.42 8.06 10.99
N TYR A 8 8.58 9.37 10.89
CA TYR A 8 8.19 10.13 9.69
C TYR A 8 8.96 9.75 8.41
N SER A 9 10.18 9.25 8.54
CA SER A 9 10.96 8.77 7.40
C SER A 9 10.56 7.38 6.87
N GLY A 10 9.56 6.76 7.48
CA GLY A 10 9.12 5.41 7.15
C GLY A 10 9.85 4.36 7.98
N TRP A 11 10.77 3.61 7.38
CA TRP A 11 11.50 2.54 8.04
C TRP A 11 12.45 3.04 9.14
N ARG A 12 12.43 2.34 10.26
CA ARG A 12 13.37 2.53 11.38
C ARG A 12 13.73 1.17 11.95
N TYR A 13 15.00 0.98 12.30
CA TYR A 13 15.51 -0.29 12.80
C TYR A 13 14.81 -0.76 14.08
N ASP A 14 14.45 0.14 14.98
CA ASP A 14 13.80 -0.20 16.26
C ASP A 14 12.29 -0.48 16.12
N ASP A 15 11.72 -0.40 14.92
CA ASP A 15 10.30 -0.69 14.72
C ASP A 15 10.06 -2.20 14.73
N GLU A 16 9.03 -2.62 15.46
CA GLU A 16 8.60 -4.02 15.53
C GLU A 16 7.36 -4.30 14.66
N LYS A 17 6.74 -3.25 14.12
CA LYS A 17 5.50 -3.33 13.34
C LYS A 17 5.53 -2.46 12.09
N ILE A 18 4.99 -3.01 11.02
CA ILE A 18 4.73 -2.32 9.76
C ILE A 18 3.23 -2.08 9.64
N ARG A 19 2.83 -0.81 9.45
CA ARG A 19 1.43 -0.38 9.26
C ARG A 19 0.97 -0.51 7.82
N GLY A 20 1.89 -0.71 6.91
CA GLY A 20 1.71 -0.86 5.47
C GLY A 20 2.96 -0.42 4.73
N PHE A 21 2.96 -0.63 3.42
CA PHE A 21 3.99 -0.12 2.50
C PHE A 21 3.42 1.11 1.81
N GLY A 22 3.97 2.27 2.11
CA GLY A 22 3.45 3.55 1.67
C GLY A 22 4.29 4.21 0.59
N HIS A 23 3.70 5.20 -0.05
CA HIS A 23 4.31 6.01 -1.08
C HIS A 23 4.71 7.40 -0.54
N SER A 24 5.51 8.13 -1.31
CA SER A 24 5.86 9.53 -1.03
C SER A 24 6.49 9.78 0.34
N PHE A 25 7.62 9.14 0.58
CA PHE A 25 8.45 9.49 1.73
C PHE A 25 9.46 10.57 1.38
N ILE A 26 9.72 11.44 2.35
CA ILE A 26 10.76 12.46 2.23
C ILE A 26 11.98 11.98 2.98
N SER A 27 13.08 11.84 2.24
CA SER A 27 14.36 11.42 2.80
C SER A 27 15.03 12.54 3.59
N GLY A 28 15.43 12.23 4.81
CA GLY A 28 16.43 13.00 5.56
C GLY A 28 15.95 14.22 6.35
N ALA A 29 14.87 14.86 6.00
CA ALA A 29 14.29 15.93 6.78
C ALA A 29 12.80 15.99 6.52
N GLY A 30 12.00 15.88 7.51
CA GLY A 30 10.58 15.91 7.32
C GLY A 30 9.86 16.44 8.54
N CYS A 31 8.71 16.97 8.30
CA CYS A 31 7.76 17.20 9.35
C CYS A 31 7.07 15.90 9.68
N TRP A 32 6.81 15.67 10.93
CA TRP A 32 6.19 14.46 11.49
C TRP A 32 4.86 14.05 10.85
N GLU A 33 4.27 14.93 10.08
CA GLU A 33 2.95 14.77 9.49
C GLU A 33 2.98 14.27 8.05
N GLN A 34 4.14 13.88 7.51
CA GLN A 34 4.25 13.63 6.07
C GLN A 34 4.88 12.30 5.72
N GLY A 35 4.49 11.82 4.55
CA GLY A 35 4.94 10.57 4.01
C GLY A 35 3.98 9.41 4.27
N GLY A 36 4.19 8.33 3.53
CA GLY A 36 3.41 7.11 3.70
C GLY A 36 1.98 7.19 3.21
N GLN A 37 1.69 8.09 2.27
CA GLN A 37 0.40 8.12 1.61
C GLN A 37 0.17 6.83 0.80
N VAL A 38 -1.11 6.44 0.65
CA VAL A 38 -1.50 5.26 -0.12
C VAL A 38 -0.73 4.03 0.34
N SER A 39 -1.07 3.52 1.52
CA SER A 39 -0.37 2.36 2.06
C SER A 39 -1.10 1.05 1.76
N ILE A 40 -0.33 0.03 1.48
CA ILE A 40 -0.82 -1.31 1.14
C ILE A 40 -0.28 -2.29 2.19
N LEU A 41 -1.14 -3.14 2.75
CA LEU A 41 -0.73 -4.18 3.69
C LEU A 41 -1.43 -5.50 3.38
N PRO A 42 -0.69 -6.62 3.22
CA PRO A 42 -1.28 -7.93 3.13
C PRO A 42 -1.67 -8.46 4.52
N VAL A 43 -2.83 -9.06 4.60
CA VAL A 43 -3.34 -9.68 5.83
C VAL A 43 -4.05 -11.00 5.51
N THR A 44 -4.28 -11.82 6.55
CA THR A 44 -5.16 -12.98 6.51
C THR A 44 -6.12 -12.93 7.69
N GLY A 45 -7.20 -13.64 7.61
CA GLY A 45 -8.26 -13.67 8.61
C GLY A 45 -9.61 -13.41 7.95
N SER A 46 -10.67 -13.49 8.70
CA SER A 46 -12.02 -13.24 8.18
C SER A 46 -12.32 -11.74 8.18
N ILE A 47 -12.84 -11.22 7.06
CA ILE A 47 -13.35 -9.85 6.98
C ILE A 47 -14.87 -9.92 6.90
N GLY A 48 -15.55 -9.31 7.86
CA GLY A 48 -17.01 -9.29 7.94
C GLY A 48 -17.50 -9.10 9.36
N PRO A 49 -18.83 -9.07 9.58
CA PRO A 49 -19.40 -8.95 10.92
C PRO A 49 -18.91 -10.08 11.84
N GLY A 50 -18.30 -9.71 12.97
CA GLY A 50 -17.74 -10.65 13.95
C GLY A 50 -16.47 -11.38 13.49
N GLY A 51 -15.86 -10.96 12.37
CA GLY A 51 -14.61 -11.52 11.89
C GLY A 51 -13.36 -10.95 12.56
N ASP A 52 -12.18 -11.42 12.14
CA ASP A 52 -10.89 -10.87 12.59
C ASP A 52 -10.76 -9.38 12.24
N PHE A 53 -11.35 -9.00 11.12
CA PHE A 53 -11.61 -7.61 10.74
C PHE A 53 -13.12 -7.38 10.78
N ASP A 54 -13.64 -7.14 11.98
CA ASP A 54 -15.08 -6.88 12.16
C ASP A 54 -15.48 -5.59 11.47
N THR A 55 -16.31 -5.71 10.46
CA THR A 55 -16.78 -4.58 9.66
C THR A 55 -17.74 -3.66 10.43
N ALA A 56 -18.28 -4.09 11.58
CA ALA A 56 -19.11 -3.26 12.45
C ALA A 56 -18.30 -2.26 13.29
N ASP A 57 -16.97 -2.45 13.43
CA ASP A 57 -16.11 -1.56 14.20
C ASP A 57 -15.02 -0.92 13.32
N ALA A 58 -15.16 0.38 13.07
CA ALA A 58 -14.19 1.16 12.31
C ALA A 58 -12.76 1.13 12.88
N LYS A 59 -12.58 0.85 14.18
CA LYS A 59 -11.26 0.75 14.81
C LYS A 59 -10.42 -0.38 14.22
N ASN A 60 -11.04 -1.43 13.72
CA ASN A 60 -10.36 -2.55 13.09
C ASN A 60 -9.65 -2.15 11.78
N PHE A 61 -10.10 -1.06 11.16
CA PHE A 61 -9.53 -0.50 9.94
C PHE A 61 -8.55 0.67 10.19
N ASN A 62 -8.14 0.86 11.44
CA ASN A 62 -7.05 1.78 11.75
C ASN A 62 -5.71 1.10 11.51
N HIS A 63 -4.81 1.75 10.78
CA HIS A 63 -3.51 1.18 10.40
C HIS A 63 -2.61 0.80 11.60
N LYS A 64 -2.84 1.40 12.76
CA LYS A 64 -2.16 1.01 14.00
C LYS A 64 -2.71 -0.29 14.59
N THR A 65 -4.01 -0.55 14.40
CA THR A 65 -4.67 -1.77 14.88
C THR A 65 -4.24 -2.99 14.07
N TYR A 66 -4.26 -2.89 12.74
CA TYR A 66 -3.89 -4.01 11.87
C TYR A 66 -2.40 -4.08 11.52
N ALA A 67 -1.55 -3.24 12.10
CA ALA A 67 -0.12 -3.27 11.86
C ALA A 67 0.47 -4.68 12.05
N ALA A 68 1.23 -5.13 11.06
CA ALA A 68 1.85 -6.45 11.07
C ALA A 68 3.18 -6.44 11.84
N SER A 69 3.37 -7.39 12.73
CA SER A 69 4.67 -7.63 13.38
C SER A 69 5.65 -8.23 12.39
N TYR A 70 6.92 -7.93 12.54
CA TYR A 70 8.00 -8.47 11.73
C TYR A 70 9.28 -8.63 12.55
N THR A 71 10.27 -9.29 11.98
CA THR A 71 11.62 -9.39 12.53
C THR A 71 12.62 -9.05 11.44
N HIS A 72 13.84 -8.67 11.83
CA HIS A 72 14.94 -8.41 10.88
C HIS A 72 15.55 -9.67 10.29
N ASP A 73 15.12 -10.87 10.74
CA ASP A 73 15.57 -12.13 10.18
C ASP A 73 15.17 -12.26 8.71
N GLY A 74 16.17 -12.26 7.83
CA GLY A 74 15.95 -12.31 6.38
C GLY A 74 15.43 -11.02 5.77
N GLU A 75 15.44 -9.91 6.51
CA GLU A 75 15.17 -8.58 5.93
C GLU A 75 16.29 -8.20 4.96
N ILE A 76 15.91 -7.68 3.80
CA ILE A 76 16.83 -7.24 2.76
C ILE A 76 16.47 -5.82 2.36
N GLY A 77 17.42 -4.89 2.52
CA GLY A 77 17.34 -3.54 2.00
C GLY A 77 18.51 -3.27 1.07
N GLN A 78 18.24 -3.04 -0.21
CA GLN A 78 19.25 -2.70 -1.20
C GLN A 78 18.68 -1.77 -2.26
N ALA A 79 19.56 -1.09 -3.01
CA ALA A 79 19.14 -0.19 -4.05
C ALA A 79 18.16 -0.89 -5.04
N GLY A 80 16.93 -0.37 -5.12
CA GLY A 80 15.88 -0.90 -5.97
C GLY A 80 15.16 -2.16 -5.46
N TYR A 81 15.38 -2.59 -4.22
CA TYR A 81 14.69 -3.76 -3.68
C TYR A 81 14.62 -3.76 -2.16
N TYR A 82 13.46 -4.09 -1.62
CA TYR A 82 13.22 -4.36 -0.21
C TYR A 82 12.48 -5.68 -0.03
N LYS A 83 12.81 -6.42 1.00
CA LYS A 83 12.09 -7.64 1.41
C LYS A 83 12.05 -7.73 2.92
N VAL A 84 10.91 -8.15 3.44
CA VAL A 84 10.71 -8.46 4.87
C VAL A 84 9.72 -9.61 5.02
N ARG A 85 9.84 -10.34 6.11
CA ARG A 85 8.86 -11.32 6.52
C ARG A 85 7.97 -10.75 7.62
N LEU A 86 6.70 -10.58 7.32
CA LEU A 86 5.67 -10.27 8.31
C LEU A 86 5.36 -11.54 9.10
N THR A 87 5.52 -11.50 10.42
CA THR A 87 5.29 -12.66 11.30
C THR A 87 3.83 -12.78 11.74
N SER A 88 3.09 -11.67 11.71
CA SER A 88 1.64 -11.66 11.84
C SER A 88 0.96 -12.36 10.64
N TYR A 89 -0.34 -12.62 10.78
CA TYR A 89 -1.20 -13.11 9.69
C TYR A 89 -0.73 -14.43 9.06
N GLY A 90 -0.13 -15.30 9.87
CA GLY A 90 0.33 -16.62 9.41
C GLY A 90 1.61 -16.61 8.60
N GLY A 91 2.34 -15.50 8.60
CA GLY A 91 3.62 -15.34 7.91
C GLY A 91 3.47 -15.01 6.43
N ILE A 92 3.75 -13.76 6.08
CA ILE A 92 3.67 -13.27 4.70
C ILE A 92 5.02 -12.69 4.32
N ASP A 93 5.60 -13.15 3.21
CA ASP A 93 6.80 -12.50 2.66
C ASP A 93 6.35 -11.32 1.81
N ALA A 94 6.78 -10.12 2.18
CA ALA A 94 6.51 -8.87 1.49
C ALA A 94 7.77 -8.37 0.80
N GLU A 95 7.64 -8.09 -0.49
CA GLU A 95 8.73 -7.58 -1.32
C GLU A 95 8.27 -6.29 -2.02
N ALA A 96 9.16 -5.32 -2.14
CA ALA A 96 8.87 -4.07 -2.82
C ALA A 96 10.02 -3.65 -3.73
N THR A 97 9.67 -3.06 -4.85
CA THR A 97 10.59 -2.41 -5.79
C THR A 97 9.92 -1.18 -6.38
N ALA A 98 10.70 -0.17 -6.75
CA ALA A 98 10.14 1.04 -7.32
C ALA A 98 11.02 1.55 -8.46
N ARG A 99 10.36 2.14 -9.44
CA ARG A 99 10.92 3.01 -10.48
C ARG A 99 10.64 4.47 -10.13
N THR A 100 10.81 5.37 -11.05
CA THR A 100 10.66 6.81 -10.79
C THR A 100 9.23 7.18 -10.39
N ARG A 101 8.22 6.57 -11.02
CA ARG A 101 6.80 6.96 -10.87
C ARG A 101 5.85 5.79 -10.62
N ALA A 102 6.35 4.56 -10.70
CA ALA A 102 5.59 3.35 -10.43
C ALA A 102 6.36 2.43 -9.46
N ALA A 103 5.63 1.63 -8.72
CA ALA A 103 6.17 0.64 -7.80
C ALA A 103 5.48 -0.71 -8.01
N ALA A 104 6.12 -1.78 -7.59
CA ALA A 104 5.51 -3.08 -7.47
C ALA A 104 5.77 -3.66 -6.09
N GLU A 105 4.74 -4.27 -5.53
CA GLU A 105 4.78 -4.99 -4.27
C GLU A 105 4.28 -6.41 -4.50
N ARG A 106 5.03 -7.40 -4.03
CA ARG A 106 4.66 -8.81 -4.10
C ARG A 106 4.48 -9.37 -2.71
N TYR A 107 3.34 -9.97 -2.44
CA TYR A 107 2.98 -10.58 -1.18
C TYR A 107 2.80 -12.08 -1.36
N THR A 108 3.67 -12.88 -0.73
CA THR A 108 3.64 -14.35 -0.80
C THR A 108 3.09 -14.91 0.50
N PHE A 109 1.95 -15.59 0.40
CA PHE A 109 1.24 -16.19 1.54
C PHE A 109 1.78 -17.61 1.79
N SER A 110 2.89 -17.68 2.51
CA SER A 110 3.74 -18.89 2.57
C SER A 110 3.11 -20.06 3.31
N GLN A 111 2.30 -19.81 4.32
CA GLN A 111 1.88 -20.81 5.29
C GLN A 111 0.40 -21.20 5.20
N ARG A 112 -0.41 -20.45 4.53
CA ARG A 112 -1.86 -20.64 4.53
C ARG A 112 -2.40 -20.91 3.13
N GLN A 113 -3.33 -21.86 3.03
CA GLN A 113 -4.23 -22.00 1.90
C GLN A 113 -5.55 -21.36 2.28
N GLY A 114 -6.17 -20.62 1.37
CA GLY A 114 -7.45 -19.98 1.57
C GLY A 114 -7.44 -18.49 1.19
N GLU A 115 -8.17 -17.67 1.92
CA GLU A 115 -8.25 -16.25 1.60
C GLU A 115 -7.07 -15.48 2.15
N GLY A 116 -6.40 -14.75 1.25
CA GLY A 116 -5.50 -13.66 1.57
C GLY A 116 -6.14 -12.34 1.19
N HIS A 117 -5.86 -11.31 1.95
CA HIS A 117 -6.42 -9.99 1.70
C HIS A 117 -5.31 -8.96 1.54
N VAL A 118 -5.62 -7.93 0.76
CA VAL A 118 -4.77 -6.73 0.65
C VAL A 118 -5.61 -5.53 1.07
N LEU A 119 -5.13 -4.83 2.08
CA LEU A 119 -5.71 -3.58 2.57
C LEU A 119 -5.04 -2.42 1.85
N VAL A 120 -5.83 -1.51 1.29
CA VAL A 120 -5.38 -0.24 0.69
C VAL A 120 -5.91 0.90 1.55
N ASN A 121 -5.06 1.54 2.33
CA ASN A 121 -5.42 2.64 3.21
C ASN A 121 -5.09 3.99 2.57
N VAL A 122 -6.07 4.86 2.55
CA VAL A 122 -5.96 6.23 2.00
C VAL A 122 -6.38 7.31 2.99
N GLY A 123 -6.98 6.92 4.11
CA GLY A 123 -7.43 7.85 5.15
C GLY A 123 -6.35 8.23 6.16
N GLN A 124 -5.27 7.46 6.21
CA GLN A 124 -4.21 7.64 7.20
C GLN A 124 -2.84 7.57 6.51
N ALA A 125 -1.98 8.52 6.82
CA ALA A 125 -0.58 8.53 6.42
C ALA A 125 0.32 8.13 7.60
N ASN A 126 1.62 8.34 7.47
CA ASN A 126 2.60 7.89 8.48
C ASN A 126 2.29 8.43 9.89
N GLU A 127 2.00 9.69 10.02
CA GLU A 127 1.62 10.32 11.30
C GLU A 127 0.24 10.97 11.27
N ARG A 128 -0.25 11.36 12.47
CA ARG A 128 -1.58 11.94 12.64
C ARG A 128 -1.72 13.26 11.90
N HIS A 129 -2.94 13.56 11.50
CA HIS A 129 -3.38 14.85 10.98
C HIS A 129 -2.90 15.23 9.57
N SER A 130 -2.23 14.34 8.85
CA SER A 130 -1.76 14.68 7.51
C SER A 130 -2.85 14.58 6.44
N VAL A 131 -3.76 13.63 6.54
CA VAL A 131 -4.86 13.47 5.55
C VAL A 131 -6.08 14.28 5.97
N ILE A 132 -6.51 15.20 5.11
CA ILE A 132 -7.67 16.07 5.34
C ILE A 132 -8.87 15.73 4.46
N GLY A 133 -8.71 14.80 3.54
CA GLY A 133 -9.78 14.25 2.73
C GLY A 133 -9.26 13.14 1.84
N SER A 134 -10.07 12.13 1.61
CA SER A 134 -9.68 10.98 0.79
C SER A 134 -10.86 10.35 0.08
N VAL A 135 -10.60 9.79 -1.09
CA VAL A 135 -11.54 9.03 -1.91
C VAL A 135 -10.86 7.77 -2.38
N VAL A 136 -11.55 6.64 -2.27
CA VAL A 136 -11.13 5.35 -2.83
C VAL A 136 -12.23 4.77 -3.69
N GLU A 137 -11.86 4.22 -4.82
CA GLU A 137 -12.74 3.52 -5.77
C GLU A 137 -12.18 2.16 -6.16
N VAL A 138 -13.03 1.15 -6.14
CA VAL A 138 -12.74 -0.20 -6.65
C VAL A 138 -13.30 -0.31 -8.06
N VAL A 139 -12.43 -0.42 -9.05
CA VAL A 139 -12.78 -0.42 -10.48
C VAL A 139 -12.57 -1.80 -11.09
N GLY A 140 -13.64 -2.38 -11.63
CA GLY A 140 -13.58 -3.75 -12.15
C GLY A 140 -13.29 -4.78 -11.06
N ASP A 141 -12.41 -5.73 -11.37
CA ASP A 141 -12.00 -6.82 -10.47
C ASP A 141 -10.49 -6.86 -10.16
N ARG A 142 -9.73 -5.83 -10.60
CA ARG A 142 -8.27 -5.77 -10.45
C ARG A 142 -7.72 -4.42 -10.02
N VAL A 143 -8.55 -3.39 -9.93
CA VAL A 143 -8.05 -2.03 -9.79
C VAL A 143 -8.64 -1.33 -8.57
N VAL A 144 -7.78 -0.60 -7.87
CA VAL A 144 -8.16 0.41 -6.87
C VAL A 144 -7.52 1.73 -7.27
N GLU A 145 -8.32 2.79 -7.32
CA GLU A 145 -7.82 4.14 -7.60
C GLU A 145 -8.49 5.17 -6.70
N GLY A 146 -7.98 6.38 -6.69
CA GLY A 146 -8.54 7.44 -5.89
C GLY A 146 -7.59 8.60 -5.66
N LYS A 147 -7.86 9.33 -4.60
CA LYS A 147 -7.02 10.47 -4.19
C LYS A 147 -7.05 10.69 -2.69
N LEU A 148 -6.03 11.34 -2.19
CA LEU A 148 -6.03 11.92 -0.86
C LEU A 148 -5.43 13.33 -0.92
N VAL A 149 -5.98 14.20 -0.09
CA VAL A 149 -5.49 15.56 0.14
C VAL A 149 -4.74 15.56 1.46
N THR A 150 -3.51 16.03 1.43
CA THR A 150 -2.64 16.04 2.60
C THR A 150 -2.39 17.46 3.05
N LYS A 151 -2.28 17.67 4.35
CA LYS A 151 -1.81 18.95 4.90
C LYS A 151 -0.42 19.25 4.38
N SER A 152 -0.12 20.51 4.39
CA SER A 152 1.14 21.03 3.91
C SER A 152 2.34 20.50 4.68
N PHE A 153 3.42 20.39 3.95
CA PHE A 153 4.73 20.08 4.50
C PHE A 153 5.26 21.26 5.31
N CYS A 154 5.45 21.07 6.63
CA CYS A 154 6.06 22.09 7.52
C CYS A 154 5.44 23.49 7.38
N GLY A 155 4.13 23.57 7.29
CA GLY A 155 3.45 24.88 7.15
C GLY A 155 3.29 25.40 5.72
N GLY A 156 3.63 24.60 4.69
CA GLY A 156 3.40 24.93 3.29
C GLY A 156 1.95 24.72 2.82
N HIS A 157 1.75 24.51 1.53
CA HIS A 157 0.42 24.34 0.94
C HIS A 157 -0.06 22.88 0.96
N GLN A 158 -1.36 22.69 1.00
CA GLN A 158 -1.99 21.40 0.81
C GLN A 158 -1.67 20.87 -0.59
N TYR A 159 -1.53 19.54 -0.71
CA TYR A 159 -1.36 18.89 -2.00
C TYR A 159 -2.22 17.65 -2.11
N THR A 160 -2.57 17.30 -3.32
CA THR A 160 -3.34 16.10 -3.62
C THR A 160 -2.43 15.04 -4.22
N THR A 161 -2.58 13.81 -3.74
CA THR A 161 -1.97 12.63 -4.35
C THR A 161 -3.08 11.78 -4.95
N TRP A 162 -3.09 11.65 -6.27
CA TRP A 162 -3.91 10.67 -6.99
C TRP A 162 -3.11 9.38 -7.10
N PHE A 163 -3.80 8.26 -7.06
CA PHE A 163 -3.17 6.95 -7.17
C PHE A 163 -3.99 6.00 -8.03
N ARG A 164 -3.29 5.02 -8.60
CA ARG A 164 -3.86 3.84 -9.21
C ARG A 164 -3.02 2.63 -8.83
N ILE A 165 -3.69 1.57 -8.40
CA ILE A 165 -3.11 0.28 -8.07
C ILE A 165 -3.82 -0.76 -8.94
N GLU A 166 -3.05 -1.60 -9.62
CA GLU A 166 -3.58 -2.70 -10.42
C GLU A 166 -2.93 -4.02 -9.98
N PHE A 167 -3.77 -5.04 -9.79
CA PHE A 167 -3.35 -6.35 -9.31
C PHE A 167 -3.14 -7.34 -10.46
N ASP A 168 -2.16 -8.22 -10.34
CA ASP A 168 -1.81 -9.24 -11.35
C ASP A 168 -2.92 -10.28 -11.56
N ARG A 169 -3.88 -10.36 -10.65
CA ARG A 169 -5.03 -11.27 -10.69
C ARG A 169 -6.32 -10.61 -10.21
N PRO A 170 -7.49 -11.14 -10.60
CA PRO A 170 -8.75 -10.63 -10.08
C PRO A 170 -8.90 -10.95 -8.59
N PHE A 171 -9.48 -10.04 -7.85
CA PHE A 171 -9.95 -10.32 -6.49
C PHE A 171 -11.33 -11.00 -6.53
N LYS A 172 -11.55 -11.93 -5.60
CA LYS A 172 -12.79 -12.69 -5.43
C LYS A 172 -13.89 -11.87 -4.74
N ALA A 173 -13.48 -11.07 -3.76
CA ALA A 173 -14.37 -10.20 -3.01
C ALA A 173 -13.65 -8.87 -2.70
N HIS A 174 -14.42 -7.86 -2.39
CA HIS A 174 -13.95 -6.54 -2.05
C HIS A 174 -14.93 -5.81 -1.14
N GLY A 175 -14.48 -4.72 -0.58
CA GLY A 175 -15.29 -3.75 0.11
C GLY A 175 -14.48 -2.50 0.41
N THR A 176 -15.15 -1.49 0.95
CA THR A 176 -14.51 -0.26 1.42
C THR A 176 -14.77 -0.08 2.90
N TRP A 177 -13.97 0.75 3.55
CA TRP A 177 -14.23 1.18 4.93
C TRP A 177 -14.16 2.69 5.04
N GLY A 178 -14.87 3.20 6.04
CA GLY A 178 -14.86 4.61 6.44
C GLY A 178 -15.06 4.74 7.94
N GLU A 179 -15.42 5.93 8.41
CA GLU A 179 -15.71 6.19 9.83
C GLU A 179 -16.82 5.29 10.40
N GLY A 180 -17.79 4.90 9.57
CA GLY A 180 -18.89 4.00 9.94
C GLY A 180 -18.53 2.52 9.97
N GLY A 181 -17.28 2.14 9.71
CA GLY A 181 -16.85 0.75 9.61
C GLY A 181 -16.71 0.27 8.16
N GLY A 182 -16.71 -1.04 7.99
CA GLY A 182 -16.52 -1.69 6.69
C GLY A 182 -17.85 -1.95 5.97
N LEU A 183 -17.85 -1.77 4.66
CA LEU A 183 -19.00 -1.99 3.77
C LEU A 183 -18.64 -3.06 2.73
N PRO A 184 -18.97 -4.35 2.98
CA PRO A 184 -18.73 -5.43 2.03
C PRO A 184 -19.43 -5.19 0.69
N GLY A 185 -18.73 -5.41 -0.42
CA GLY A 185 -19.21 -5.20 -1.76
C GLY A 185 -19.26 -3.74 -2.23
N ALA A 186 -19.04 -2.78 -1.34
CA ALA A 186 -18.97 -1.38 -1.71
C ALA A 186 -17.74 -1.10 -2.57
N ARG A 187 -17.90 -0.20 -3.54
CA ARG A 187 -16.85 0.18 -4.49
C ARG A 187 -16.33 1.59 -4.30
N HIS A 188 -16.97 2.37 -3.45
CA HIS A 188 -16.64 3.76 -3.25
C HIS A 188 -16.69 4.10 -1.77
N SER A 189 -15.71 4.88 -1.30
CA SER A 189 -15.75 5.53 0.00
C SER A 189 -15.07 6.90 -0.10
N MET A 190 -15.63 7.87 0.61
CA MET A 190 -15.11 9.22 0.71
C MET A 190 -15.18 9.69 2.16
N GLU A 191 -14.07 10.15 2.69
CA GLU A 191 -13.98 10.60 4.07
C GLU A 191 -13.25 11.94 4.19
N GLY A 192 -13.58 12.65 5.25
CA GLY A 192 -12.99 13.92 5.61
C GLY A 192 -11.70 13.80 6.41
N GLU A 193 -11.40 14.87 7.13
CA GLU A 193 -10.15 15.01 7.90
C GLU A 193 -10.03 13.92 8.98
N GLN A 194 -8.89 13.23 8.98
CA GLN A 194 -8.47 12.24 9.99
C GLN A 194 -9.39 11.02 10.15
N LYS A 195 -10.22 10.76 9.17
CA LYS A 195 -11.10 9.60 9.20
C LYS A 195 -10.42 8.38 8.58
N PRO A 196 -10.64 7.17 9.11
CA PRO A 196 -10.21 5.97 8.41
C PRO A 196 -10.90 5.89 7.05
N ASN A 197 -10.17 5.52 6.01
CA ASN A 197 -10.73 5.31 4.68
C ASN A 197 -9.85 4.37 3.87
N GLY A 198 -10.47 3.45 3.14
CA GLY A 198 -9.73 2.52 2.30
C GLY A 198 -10.59 1.44 1.68
N ALA A 199 -9.91 0.46 1.07
CA ALA A 199 -10.53 -0.71 0.47
C ALA A 199 -9.78 -1.98 0.85
N TRP A 200 -10.51 -3.09 1.04
CA TRP A 200 -9.93 -4.42 1.12
C TRP A 200 -10.28 -5.25 -0.11
N LEU A 201 -9.36 -6.09 -0.49
CA LEU A 201 -9.48 -6.95 -1.66
C LEU A 201 -9.11 -8.37 -1.22
N SER A 202 -9.99 -9.31 -1.46
CA SER A 202 -9.81 -10.72 -1.05
C SER A 202 -9.44 -11.57 -2.24
N PHE A 203 -8.43 -12.41 -2.08
CA PHE A 203 -7.93 -13.31 -3.10
C PHE A 203 -8.02 -14.75 -2.60
N ASP A 204 -8.42 -15.67 -3.48
CA ASP A 204 -8.36 -17.08 -3.21
C ASP A 204 -6.97 -17.61 -3.60
N LEU A 205 -6.23 -18.09 -2.61
CA LEU A 205 -4.81 -18.40 -2.77
C LEU A 205 -4.49 -19.81 -2.32
N ALA A 206 -3.76 -20.53 -3.15
CA ALA A 206 -3.09 -21.75 -2.72
C ALA A 206 -1.87 -21.39 -1.85
N LYS A 207 -1.43 -22.34 -1.03
CA LYS A 207 -0.22 -22.18 -0.20
C LYS A 207 0.98 -21.81 -1.07
N GLY A 208 1.68 -20.76 -0.68
CA GLY A 208 2.86 -20.25 -1.40
C GLY A 208 2.54 -19.39 -2.63
N GLN A 209 1.26 -19.13 -2.93
CA GLN A 209 0.91 -18.19 -3.97
C GLN A 209 1.13 -16.75 -3.53
N SER A 210 1.40 -15.91 -4.51
CA SER A 210 1.60 -14.47 -4.31
C SER A 210 0.57 -13.64 -5.08
N VAL A 211 0.35 -12.45 -4.57
CA VAL A 211 -0.37 -11.37 -5.23
C VAL A 211 0.62 -10.24 -5.48
N THR A 212 0.63 -9.71 -6.68
CA THR A 212 1.43 -8.54 -7.03
C THR A 212 0.52 -7.35 -7.27
N ALA A 213 0.79 -6.25 -6.56
CA ALA A 213 0.20 -4.95 -6.79
C ALA A 213 1.21 -4.07 -7.54
N VAL A 214 0.80 -3.46 -8.64
CA VAL A 214 1.58 -2.44 -9.34
C VAL A 214 0.87 -1.11 -9.14
N SER A 215 1.57 -0.15 -8.59
CA SER A 215 1.02 1.14 -8.19
C SER A 215 1.71 2.30 -8.88
N ALA A 216 0.98 3.38 -9.12
CA ALA A 216 1.54 4.67 -9.52
C ALA A 216 0.78 5.81 -8.87
N ILE A 217 1.50 6.90 -8.62
CA ILE A 217 0.93 8.13 -8.06
C ILE A 217 1.17 9.31 -9.00
N SER A 218 0.34 10.35 -8.82
CA SER A 218 0.51 11.66 -9.46
C SER A 218 0.08 12.77 -8.49
N HIS A 219 0.78 13.90 -8.55
CA HIS A 219 0.39 15.11 -7.84
C HIS A 219 -0.34 16.13 -8.75
N VAL A 220 -0.65 15.72 -9.98
CA VAL A 220 -1.33 16.57 -10.98
C VAL A 220 -2.82 16.20 -11.06
N ASP A 221 -3.12 14.96 -11.45
CA ASP A 221 -4.49 14.46 -11.60
C ASP A 221 -4.54 12.92 -11.68
N ALA A 222 -5.74 12.37 -11.78
CA ALA A 222 -5.96 10.93 -11.89
C ALA A 222 -5.42 10.34 -13.20
N GLU A 223 -5.49 11.08 -14.31
CA GLU A 223 -4.94 10.61 -15.60
C GLU A 223 -3.41 10.56 -15.56
N GLY A 224 -2.77 11.46 -14.80
CA GLY A 224 -1.34 11.41 -14.52
C GLY A 224 -0.94 10.11 -13.80
N ALA A 225 -1.71 9.65 -12.81
CA ALA A 225 -1.47 8.37 -12.15
C ALA A 225 -1.62 7.18 -13.12
N ARG A 226 -2.66 7.18 -13.96
CA ARG A 226 -2.87 6.17 -15.01
C ARG A 226 -1.74 6.17 -16.05
N THR A 227 -1.30 7.35 -16.46
CA THR A 227 -0.20 7.50 -17.42
C THR A 227 1.13 7.03 -16.85
N ASN A 228 1.42 7.35 -15.59
CA ASN A 228 2.60 6.87 -14.89
C ASN A 228 2.62 5.33 -14.76
N LEU A 229 1.45 4.73 -14.45
CA LEU A 229 1.32 3.28 -14.41
C LEU A 229 1.59 2.66 -15.79
N ARG A 230 0.97 3.19 -16.86
CA ARG A 230 1.19 2.72 -18.23
C ARG A 230 2.64 2.83 -18.65
N ALA A 231 3.30 3.93 -18.35
CA ALA A 231 4.67 4.20 -18.77
C ALA A 231 5.72 3.36 -18.07
N GLU A 232 5.54 3.06 -16.80
CA GLU A 232 6.57 2.41 -15.98
C GLU A 232 6.16 1.08 -15.35
N GLY A 233 4.86 0.84 -15.21
CA GLY A 233 4.31 -0.38 -14.62
C GLY A 233 3.78 -1.39 -15.64
N MET A 234 3.75 -1.04 -16.94
CA MET A 234 3.18 -1.89 -17.98
C MET A 234 4.14 -2.05 -19.17
N GLN A 235 3.94 -3.13 -19.91
CA GLN A 235 4.59 -3.36 -21.20
C GLN A 235 3.63 -4.10 -22.13
N GLY A 236 3.42 -3.58 -23.33
CA GLY A 236 2.49 -4.19 -24.29
C GLY A 236 1.05 -4.26 -23.82
N GLY A 237 0.62 -3.36 -22.93
CA GLY A 237 -0.74 -3.34 -22.38
C GLY A 237 -0.95 -4.27 -21.17
N ALA A 238 0.05 -5.03 -20.75
CA ALA A 238 0.00 -5.89 -19.57
C ALA A 238 0.89 -5.35 -18.45
N LEU A 239 0.55 -5.66 -17.19
CA LEU A 239 1.39 -5.33 -16.04
C LEU A 239 2.77 -5.97 -16.18
N LEU A 240 3.80 -5.23 -15.83
CA LEU A 240 5.13 -5.78 -15.63
C LEU A 240 5.10 -6.73 -14.43
N GLY A 241 5.64 -7.94 -14.60
CA GLY A 241 5.87 -8.84 -13.49
C GLY A 241 6.88 -8.25 -12.50
N PHE A 242 6.71 -8.58 -11.22
CA PHE A 242 7.55 -8.05 -10.14
C PHE A 242 9.06 -8.16 -10.43
N ASP A 243 9.53 -9.35 -10.85
CA ASP A 243 10.96 -9.59 -11.09
C ASP A 243 11.51 -8.75 -12.24
N ARG A 244 10.69 -8.49 -13.27
CA ARG A 244 11.07 -7.60 -14.37
C ARG A 244 11.19 -6.15 -13.89
N MET A 245 10.23 -5.68 -13.09
CA MET A 245 10.28 -4.33 -12.54
C MET A 245 11.48 -4.16 -11.59
N ARG A 246 11.75 -5.15 -10.74
CA ARG A 246 12.94 -5.19 -9.88
C ARG A 246 14.24 -5.11 -10.71
N ALA A 247 14.37 -5.89 -11.77
CA ALA A 247 15.54 -5.86 -12.62
C ALA A 247 15.77 -4.48 -13.24
N LEU A 248 14.72 -3.84 -13.74
CA LEU A 248 14.78 -2.48 -14.30
C LEU A 248 15.16 -1.43 -13.25
N SER A 249 14.59 -1.53 -12.05
CA SER A 249 14.93 -0.67 -10.93
C SER A 249 16.40 -0.79 -10.54
N GLN A 250 16.87 -2.01 -10.32
CA GLN A 250 18.26 -2.28 -9.96
C GLN A 250 19.25 -1.87 -11.05
N GLN A 251 18.88 -2.01 -12.32
CA GLN A 251 19.69 -1.52 -13.43
C GLN A 251 19.83 0.01 -13.37
N SER A 252 18.71 0.73 -13.21
CA SER A 252 18.72 2.19 -13.08
C SER A 252 19.59 2.66 -11.91
N TRP A 253 19.50 2.00 -10.75
CA TRP A 253 20.37 2.31 -9.62
C TRP A 253 21.85 2.06 -9.90
N ARG A 254 22.20 0.94 -10.53
CA ARG A 254 23.59 0.66 -10.92
C ARG A 254 24.15 1.73 -11.85
N GLU A 255 23.38 2.17 -12.85
CA GLU A 255 23.77 3.22 -13.77
C GLU A 255 23.99 4.58 -13.07
N GLN A 256 23.23 4.90 -12.04
CA GLN A 256 23.40 6.12 -11.26
C GLN A 256 24.58 6.05 -10.28
N LEU A 257 24.77 4.91 -9.63
CA LEU A 257 25.82 4.74 -8.63
C LEU A 257 27.21 4.47 -9.27
N ALA A 258 27.27 4.11 -10.55
CA ALA A 258 28.51 3.92 -11.29
C ALA A 258 29.13 5.23 -11.83
N ARG A 259 28.45 6.37 -11.61
CA ARG A 259 28.94 7.70 -12.02
C ARG A 259 29.76 8.34 -10.91
#